data_688c6fc0ae21c95d90cbfa0153b529e3
#
_entry.id   688c6fc0ae21c95d90cbfa0153b529e3
#
_cell.length_a   1.000
_cell.length_b   1.000
_cell.length_c   1.000
_cell.angle_alpha   90.00
_cell.angle_beta   90.00
_cell.angle_gamma   90.00
#
_symmetry.space_group_name_H-M   'P 1'
#
loop_
_entity.id
_entity.type
_entity.pdbx_description
1 polymer ?
#
loop_
_entity_poly.entity_id
_entity_poly.type
_entity_poly.pdbx_seq_one_letter_code
_entity_poly.pdbx_strand_id
1 'polypeptide(L)'
;MEFYLTSKRTGARLRIPLLPDRLNVKTGASVVSLSIIKKGEVKIPRGSTLAGYSWNGVFPSDQLASASYVYDWQEPAKIIKLLEEWQENGDTITLMVTDLSINVDTFIESFVYEYYGVGNVSYTINLTKRLELFVTTTPAPVVPPSSASSSDESGGNKKYGTVTGGKVNVRKGPGTNYKSYGTLSKGTQVEILDKSGNWYKIVYPKGEGGVGWISASYIKLTTSSSSSS
;
A
#
# COMPACT_ATOMS: atom_id res chain seq x y z
N MET A 1 -18.60 -14.59 16.25
CA MET A 1 -17.85 -14.05 15.11
C MET A 1 -18.27 -12.62 14.85
N GLU A 2 -17.33 -11.70 14.71
CA GLU A 2 -17.62 -10.28 14.46
C GLU A 2 -16.66 -9.76 13.42
N PHE A 3 -17.15 -8.88 12.54
CA PHE A 3 -16.37 -8.21 11.50
C PHE A 3 -16.28 -6.73 11.81
N TYR A 4 -15.06 -6.24 11.91
CA TYR A 4 -14.76 -4.82 12.12
C TYR A 4 -13.85 -4.30 11.01
N LEU A 5 -14.21 -3.14 10.49
CA LEU A 5 -13.40 -2.33 9.60
C LEU A 5 -13.02 -1.04 10.34
N THR A 6 -11.74 -0.72 10.43
CA THR A 6 -11.28 0.49 11.13
C THR A 6 -10.34 1.27 10.22
N SER A 7 -10.69 2.52 9.90
CA SER A 7 -9.78 3.40 9.16
C SER A 7 -8.64 3.89 10.06
N LYS A 8 -7.40 3.67 9.65
CA LYS A 8 -6.23 4.20 10.36
C LYS A 8 -6.09 5.71 10.25
N ARG A 9 -6.66 6.33 9.22
CA ARG A 9 -6.61 7.77 9.02
C ARG A 9 -7.52 8.52 9.98
N THR A 10 -8.76 8.08 10.09
CA THR A 10 -9.79 8.78 10.88
C THR A 10 -10.03 8.15 12.25
N GLY A 11 -9.63 6.90 12.45
CA GLY A 11 -9.99 6.10 13.62
C GLY A 11 -11.43 5.62 13.61
N ALA A 12 -12.21 5.94 12.57
CA ALA A 12 -13.59 5.51 12.45
C ALA A 12 -13.66 3.99 12.33
N ARG A 13 -14.56 3.40 13.12
CA ARG A 13 -14.76 1.95 13.19
C ARG A 13 -16.18 1.62 12.75
N LEU A 14 -16.27 0.67 11.83
CA LEU A 14 -17.53 0.08 11.36
C LEU A 14 -17.57 -1.38 11.81
N ARG A 15 -18.59 -1.77 12.54
CA ARG A 15 -18.97 -3.16 12.72
C ARG A 15 -19.96 -3.52 11.62
N ILE A 16 -19.75 -4.64 10.95
CA ILE A 16 -20.68 -5.11 9.92
C ILE A 16 -21.98 -5.54 10.60
N PRO A 17 -23.12 -4.88 10.31
CA PRO A 17 -24.36 -5.09 11.06
C PRO A 17 -24.95 -6.49 10.92
N LEU A 18 -24.84 -7.09 9.74
CA LEU A 18 -25.25 -8.44 9.45
C LEU A 18 -24.04 -9.25 8.97
N LEU A 19 -23.73 -10.31 9.70
CA LEU A 19 -22.57 -11.15 9.38
C LEU A 19 -22.72 -11.78 7.99
N PRO A 20 -21.65 -11.73 7.16
CA PRO A 20 -21.66 -12.41 5.87
C PRO A 20 -21.62 -13.94 6.07
N ASP A 21 -22.28 -14.66 5.15
CA ASP A 21 -22.29 -16.13 5.17
C ASP A 21 -20.92 -16.73 4.89
N ARG A 22 -20.10 -16.04 4.11
CA ARG A 22 -18.79 -16.52 3.65
C ARG A 22 -17.77 -15.39 3.64
N LEU A 23 -16.58 -15.70 4.11
CA LEU A 23 -15.39 -14.88 3.90
C LEU A 23 -14.45 -15.63 2.96
N ASN A 24 -14.22 -15.10 1.78
CA ASN A 24 -13.25 -15.64 0.84
C ASN A 24 -11.89 -15.02 1.11
N VAL A 25 -10.90 -15.86 1.38
CA VAL A 25 -9.51 -15.43 1.53
C VAL A 25 -8.71 -15.96 0.34
N LYS A 26 -8.22 -15.06 -0.50
CA LYS A 26 -7.42 -15.39 -1.67
C LYS A 26 -5.96 -15.14 -1.37
N THR A 27 -5.17 -16.19 -1.41
CA THR A 27 -3.71 -16.11 -1.33
C THR A 27 -3.12 -16.79 -2.57
N GLY A 28 -1.95 -16.38 -2.98
CA GLY A 28 -1.33 -16.97 -4.16
C GLY A 28 0.18 -16.72 -4.20
N ALA A 29 0.84 -17.41 -5.10
CA ALA A 29 2.23 -17.17 -5.43
C ALA A 29 2.34 -16.44 -6.77
N SER A 30 3.21 -15.46 -6.86
CA SER A 30 3.64 -14.89 -8.13
C SER A 30 4.56 -15.89 -8.81
N VAL A 31 4.21 -16.30 -10.01
CA VAL A 31 4.95 -17.33 -10.76
C VAL A 31 5.35 -16.77 -12.11
N VAL A 32 6.59 -16.92 -12.48
CA VAL A 32 7.07 -16.63 -13.83
C VAL A 32 7.24 -17.94 -14.59
N SER A 33 6.58 -18.03 -15.74
CA SER A 33 6.70 -19.13 -16.66
C SER A 33 7.82 -18.85 -17.67
N LEU A 34 8.79 -19.74 -17.76
CA LEU A 34 9.85 -19.71 -18.77
C LEU A 34 9.68 -20.90 -19.71
N SER A 35 9.53 -20.62 -21.00
CA SER A 35 9.52 -21.68 -22.02
C SER A 35 10.95 -21.97 -22.46
N ILE A 36 11.42 -23.17 -22.18
CA ILE A 36 12.75 -23.63 -22.57
C ILE A 36 12.65 -24.53 -23.78
N ILE A 37 13.36 -24.15 -24.86
CA ILE A 37 13.38 -24.92 -26.12
C ILE A 37 13.80 -26.36 -25.81
N LYS A 38 12.99 -27.34 -26.25
CA LYS A 38 13.16 -28.80 -26.04
C LYS A 38 12.97 -29.30 -24.60
N LYS A 39 12.70 -28.44 -23.61
CA LYS A 39 12.46 -28.86 -22.22
C LYS A 39 11.07 -28.51 -21.68
N GLY A 40 10.28 -27.73 -22.44
CA GLY A 40 8.93 -27.34 -22.03
C GLY A 40 8.89 -26.09 -21.15
N GLU A 41 7.78 -25.92 -20.44
CA GLU A 41 7.53 -24.78 -19.58
C GLU A 41 8.02 -25.05 -18.16
N VAL A 42 8.84 -24.14 -17.61
CA VAL A 42 9.30 -24.16 -16.21
C VAL A 42 8.67 -22.99 -15.48
N LYS A 43 8.03 -23.28 -14.34
CA LYS A 43 7.40 -22.28 -13.47
C LYS A 43 8.30 -21.98 -12.28
N ILE A 44 8.71 -20.71 -12.16
CA ILE A 44 9.60 -20.26 -11.07
C ILE A 44 8.77 -19.36 -10.15
N PRO A 45 8.59 -19.72 -8.86
CA PRO A 45 7.91 -18.86 -7.92
C PRO A 45 8.76 -17.61 -7.58
N ARG A 46 8.15 -16.43 -7.62
CA ARG A 46 8.78 -15.12 -7.30
C ARG A 46 8.24 -14.48 -6.04
N GLY A 47 7.73 -15.28 -5.10
CA GLY A 47 7.15 -14.79 -3.86
C GLY A 47 5.62 -14.92 -3.84
N SER A 48 4.99 -14.38 -2.81
CA SER A 48 3.53 -14.40 -2.64
C SER A 48 2.88 -13.18 -3.26
N THR A 49 1.68 -13.36 -3.82
CA THR A 49 0.79 -12.25 -4.16
C THR A 49 0.18 -11.67 -2.88
N LEU A 50 -0.33 -10.45 -2.96
CA LEU A 50 -1.06 -9.85 -1.85
C LEU A 50 -2.31 -10.68 -1.54
N ALA A 51 -2.56 -10.92 -0.26
CA ALA A 51 -3.78 -11.59 0.16
C ALA A 51 -4.99 -10.69 -0.12
N GLY A 52 -6.03 -11.26 -0.72
CA GLY A 52 -7.33 -10.63 -0.92
C GLY A 52 -8.35 -11.21 0.05
N TYR A 53 -9.26 -10.37 0.52
CA TYR A 53 -10.38 -10.73 1.38
C TYR A 53 -11.65 -10.22 0.73
N SER A 54 -12.63 -11.09 0.51
CA SER A 54 -13.89 -10.68 -0.11
C SER A 54 -15.07 -11.38 0.50
N TRP A 55 -16.19 -10.68 0.55
CA TRP A 55 -17.46 -11.25 0.97
C TRP A 55 -18.64 -10.48 0.36
N ASN A 56 -19.79 -11.12 0.39
CA ASN A 56 -21.09 -10.53 0.09
C ASN A 56 -21.86 -10.37 1.38
N GLY A 57 -22.69 -9.35 1.48
CA GLY A 57 -23.51 -9.11 2.64
C GLY A 57 -24.71 -8.24 2.32
N VAL A 58 -25.47 -7.96 3.35
CA VAL A 58 -26.64 -7.08 3.29
C VAL A 58 -26.54 -6.05 4.40
N PHE A 59 -26.76 -4.79 4.06
CA PHE A 59 -27.06 -3.76 5.02
C PHE A 59 -28.58 -3.71 5.19
N PRO A 60 -29.09 -4.08 6.38
CA PRO A 60 -30.52 -4.19 6.60
C PRO A 60 -31.16 -2.82 6.73
N SER A 61 -32.40 -2.68 6.24
CA SER A 61 -33.21 -1.48 6.45
C SER A 61 -33.55 -1.27 7.91
N ASP A 62 -34.16 -0.13 8.22
CA ASP A 62 -34.68 0.25 9.55
C ASP A 62 -35.67 -0.77 10.12
N GLN A 63 -36.45 -1.42 9.25
CA GLN A 63 -37.40 -2.47 9.65
C GLN A 63 -36.73 -3.66 10.35
N LEU A 64 -35.48 -3.95 10.01
CA LEU A 64 -34.70 -5.03 10.59
C LEU A 64 -33.73 -4.57 11.69
N ALA A 65 -33.70 -3.27 12.00
CA ALA A 65 -32.78 -2.68 12.97
C ALA A 65 -32.84 -3.32 14.35
N SER A 66 -34.02 -3.77 14.77
CA SER A 66 -34.25 -4.39 16.09
C SER A 66 -34.13 -5.91 16.09
N ALA A 67 -33.74 -6.52 14.97
CA ALA A 67 -33.60 -7.96 14.90
C ALA A 67 -32.38 -8.45 15.71
N SER A 68 -32.52 -9.55 16.45
CA SER A 68 -31.49 -10.07 17.37
C SER A 68 -30.16 -10.47 16.69
N TYR A 69 -30.17 -10.64 15.36
CA TYR A 69 -29.03 -10.97 14.55
C TYR A 69 -28.37 -9.76 13.84
N VAL A 70 -28.91 -8.55 14.06
CA VAL A 70 -28.35 -7.29 13.55
C VAL A 70 -27.61 -6.58 14.69
N TYR A 71 -26.36 -6.26 14.45
CA TYR A 71 -25.47 -5.66 15.46
C TYR A 71 -25.12 -4.24 15.05
N ASP A 72 -25.11 -3.32 16.02
CA ASP A 72 -24.69 -1.91 15.80
C ASP A 72 -25.30 -1.30 14.53
N TRP A 73 -26.62 -1.45 14.38
CA TRP A 73 -27.32 -1.00 13.19
C TRP A 73 -27.05 0.48 12.90
N GLN A 74 -26.75 0.75 11.66
CA GLN A 74 -26.63 2.09 11.11
C GLN A 74 -27.40 2.13 9.80
N GLU A 75 -27.89 3.31 9.48
CA GLU A 75 -28.58 3.56 8.21
C GLU A 75 -27.67 3.14 7.02
N PRO A 76 -28.14 2.29 6.09
CA PRO A 76 -27.32 1.82 4.97
C PRO A 76 -26.62 2.91 4.19
N ALA A 77 -27.32 4.04 3.97
CA ALA A 77 -26.74 5.18 3.26
C ALA A 77 -25.51 5.78 3.96
N LYS A 78 -25.47 5.77 5.30
CA LYS A 78 -24.32 6.25 6.07
C LYS A 78 -23.13 5.30 5.96
N ILE A 79 -23.40 3.97 6.00
CA ILE A 79 -22.36 2.96 5.83
C ILE A 79 -21.75 3.03 4.44
N ILE A 80 -22.60 3.15 3.40
CA ILE A 80 -22.14 3.27 2.01
C ILE A 80 -21.25 4.49 1.85
N LYS A 81 -21.72 5.66 2.29
CA LYS A 81 -20.95 6.90 2.20
C LYS A 81 -19.58 6.78 2.90
N LEU A 82 -19.54 6.13 4.07
CA LEU A 82 -18.31 5.90 4.82
C LEU A 82 -17.33 5.00 4.05
N LEU A 83 -17.83 3.92 3.45
CA LEU A 83 -16.99 2.99 2.68
C LEU A 83 -16.50 3.62 1.37
N GLU A 84 -17.32 4.40 0.69
CA GLU A 84 -16.94 5.17 -0.50
C GLU A 84 -15.86 6.20 -0.15
N GLU A 85 -16.02 6.96 0.94
CA GLU A 85 -15.01 7.91 1.42
C GLU A 85 -13.67 7.21 1.70
N TRP A 86 -13.69 6.05 2.34
CA TRP A 86 -12.48 5.28 2.61
C TRP A 86 -11.82 4.77 1.32
N GLN A 87 -12.63 4.36 0.34
CA GLN A 87 -12.14 3.91 -0.96
C GLN A 87 -11.52 5.07 -1.76
N GLU A 88 -12.21 6.21 -1.88
CA GLU A 88 -11.75 7.38 -2.61
C GLU A 88 -10.44 7.95 -2.03
N ASN A 89 -10.32 7.99 -0.71
CA ASN A 89 -9.10 8.45 -0.03
C ASN A 89 -7.96 7.42 -0.04
N GLY A 90 -8.21 6.18 -0.48
CA GLY A 90 -7.21 5.10 -0.42
C GLY A 90 -6.79 4.78 1.02
N ASP A 91 -7.71 4.86 1.97
CA ASP A 91 -7.45 4.66 3.39
C ASP A 91 -6.90 3.25 3.67
N THR A 92 -6.02 3.18 4.66
CA THR A 92 -5.64 1.89 5.25
C THR A 92 -6.73 1.46 6.21
N ILE A 93 -7.38 0.35 5.90
CA ILE A 93 -8.46 -0.23 6.69
C ILE A 93 -7.93 -1.48 7.41
N THR A 94 -7.97 -1.49 8.72
CA THR A 94 -7.70 -2.70 9.49
C THR A 94 -8.95 -3.58 9.48
N LEU A 95 -8.86 -4.73 8.82
CA LEU A 95 -9.88 -5.78 8.88
C LEU A 95 -9.61 -6.65 10.10
N MET A 96 -10.55 -6.70 11.02
CA MET A 96 -10.51 -7.57 12.19
C MET A 96 -11.70 -8.53 12.16
N VAL A 97 -11.42 -9.84 12.23
CA VAL A 97 -12.43 -10.90 12.37
C VAL A 97 -12.09 -11.70 13.63
N THR A 98 -12.94 -11.60 14.65
CA THR A 98 -12.61 -12.04 16.02
C THR A 98 -12.30 -13.54 16.12
N ASP A 99 -13.13 -14.38 15.52
CA ASP A 99 -13.01 -15.84 15.67
C ASP A 99 -11.97 -16.50 14.76
N LEU A 100 -11.57 -15.79 13.69
CA LEU A 100 -10.58 -16.29 12.73
C LEU A 100 -9.16 -15.76 12.99
N SER A 101 -8.99 -15.00 14.06
CA SER A 101 -7.72 -14.34 14.36
C SER A 101 -7.16 -13.50 13.20
N ILE A 102 -8.05 -12.99 12.33
CA ILE A 102 -7.67 -12.11 11.25
C ILE A 102 -7.60 -10.70 11.80
N ASN A 103 -6.42 -10.10 11.70
CA ASN A 103 -6.17 -8.70 12.01
C ASN A 103 -5.12 -8.18 11.03
N VAL A 104 -5.57 -7.58 9.93
CA VAL A 104 -4.71 -7.24 8.81
C VAL A 104 -5.05 -5.85 8.26
N ASP A 105 -4.01 -5.15 7.84
CA ASP A 105 -4.15 -3.89 7.16
C ASP A 105 -4.42 -4.12 5.67
N THR A 106 -5.49 -3.53 5.21
CA THR A 106 -6.01 -3.66 3.86
C THR A 106 -6.37 -2.30 3.28
N PHE A 107 -6.74 -2.26 2.03
CA PHE A 107 -7.45 -1.15 1.40
C PHE A 107 -8.62 -1.71 0.59
N ILE A 108 -9.63 -0.89 0.35
CA ILE A 108 -10.81 -1.27 -0.44
C ILE A 108 -10.42 -1.24 -1.92
N GLU A 109 -10.30 -2.41 -2.54
CA GLU A 109 -10.03 -2.55 -3.97
C GLU A 109 -11.28 -2.30 -4.80
N SER A 110 -12.41 -2.88 -4.36
CA SER A 110 -13.71 -2.60 -4.94
C SER A 110 -14.84 -2.73 -3.92
N PHE A 111 -15.83 -1.87 -4.06
CA PHE A 111 -17.07 -1.90 -3.31
C PHE A 111 -18.22 -1.67 -4.27
N VAL A 112 -19.12 -2.65 -4.35
CA VAL A 112 -20.29 -2.65 -5.24
C VAL A 112 -21.51 -2.91 -4.39
N TYR A 113 -22.58 -2.17 -4.62
CA TYR A 113 -23.82 -2.33 -3.87
C TYR A 113 -25.04 -2.11 -4.76
N GLU A 114 -26.15 -2.68 -4.34
CA GLU A 114 -27.44 -2.61 -5.03
C GLU A 114 -28.56 -2.47 -4.01
N TYR A 115 -29.46 -1.52 -4.25
CA TYR A 115 -30.66 -1.35 -3.44
C TYR A 115 -31.72 -2.36 -3.88
N TYR A 116 -32.34 -3.03 -2.91
CA TYR A 116 -33.44 -3.97 -3.19
C TYR A 116 -34.50 -3.96 -2.08
N GLY A 117 -35.75 -4.30 -2.47
CA GLY A 117 -36.87 -4.34 -1.54
C GLY A 117 -37.11 -2.97 -0.89
N VAL A 118 -37.47 -2.99 0.40
CA VAL A 118 -37.80 -1.77 1.16
C VAL A 118 -36.56 -1.35 1.96
N GLY A 119 -35.63 -0.64 1.29
CA GLY A 119 -34.46 -0.02 1.93
C GLY A 119 -33.31 -0.95 2.33
N ASN A 120 -33.33 -2.20 1.91
CA ASN A 120 -32.19 -3.09 2.06
C ASN A 120 -31.15 -2.84 0.97
N VAL A 121 -29.88 -3.06 1.29
CA VAL A 121 -28.79 -2.93 0.33
C VAL A 121 -27.93 -4.20 0.35
N SER A 122 -27.89 -4.91 -0.77
CA SER A 122 -26.88 -5.95 -0.98
C SER A 122 -25.55 -5.32 -1.37
N TYR A 123 -24.46 -5.88 -0.90
CA TYR A 123 -23.14 -5.37 -1.24
C TYR A 123 -22.11 -6.49 -1.41
N THR A 124 -21.10 -6.18 -2.20
CA THR A 124 -19.89 -6.99 -2.36
C THR A 124 -18.69 -6.10 -2.09
N ILE A 125 -17.80 -6.52 -1.22
CA ILE A 125 -16.58 -5.81 -0.91
C ILE A 125 -15.37 -6.71 -1.16
N ASN A 126 -14.35 -6.13 -1.80
CA ASN A 126 -13.04 -6.74 -2.00
C ASN A 126 -11.97 -5.87 -1.34
N LEU A 127 -11.24 -6.46 -0.44
CA LEU A 127 -10.13 -5.85 0.27
C LEU A 127 -8.83 -6.52 -0.13
N THR A 128 -7.79 -5.75 -0.38
CA THR A 128 -6.46 -6.26 -0.66
C THR A 128 -5.51 -5.88 0.47
N LYS A 129 -4.70 -6.84 0.92
CA LYS A 129 -3.72 -6.62 1.98
C LYS A 129 -2.77 -5.51 1.59
N ARG A 130 -2.57 -4.55 2.50
CA ARG A 130 -1.56 -3.50 2.33
C ARG A 130 -0.22 -4.00 2.84
N LEU A 131 0.80 -3.95 1.99
CA LEU A 131 2.18 -4.15 2.44
C LEU A 131 2.73 -2.80 2.88
N GLU A 132 3.12 -2.70 4.13
CA GLU A 132 4.02 -1.64 4.55
C GLU A 132 5.42 -2.05 4.07
N LEU A 133 5.90 -1.39 3.04
CA LEU A 133 7.28 -1.56 2.60
C LEU A 133 8.19 -0.87 3.61
N PHE A 134 8.58 -1.59 4.66
CA PHE A 134 9.73 -1.21 5.46
C PHE A 134 10.98 -1.47 4.62
N VAL A 135 11.51 -0.45 4.00
CA VAL A 135 12.86 -0.53 3.43
C VAL A 135 13.84 -0.55 4.61
N THR A 136 14.06 -1.73 5.14
CA THR A 136 15.16 -1.96 6.07
C THR A 136 16.43 -1.92 5.21
N THR A 137 17.12 -0.79 5.16
CA THR A 137 18.48 -0.71 4.63
C THR A 137 19.41 -1.39 5.63
N THR A 138 19.44 -2.71 5.63
CA THR A 138 20.57 -3.46 6.16
C THR A 138 21.68 -3.30 5.10
N PRO A 139 22.87 -2.76 5.45
CA PRO A 139 23.97 -2.74 4.50
C PRO A 139 24.30 -4.21 4.16
N ALA A 140 24.03 -4.61 2.93
CA ALA A 140 24.43 -5.91 2.43
C ALA A 140 25.97 -6.01 2.47
N PRO A 141 26.53 -7.18 2.87
CA PRO A 141 27.96 -7.40 2.74
C PRO A 141 28.35 -7.33 1.26
N VAL A 142 29.42 -6.59 0.99
CA VAL A 142 29.97 -6.39 -0.34
C VAL A 142 30.44 -7.74 -0.88
N VAL A 143 29.69 -8.32 -1.79
CA VAL A 143 30.14 -9.43 -2.62
C VAL A 143 30.63 -8.83 -3.94
N PRO A 144 31.85 -9.14 -4.40
CA PRO A 144 32.38 -8.63 -5.67
C PRO A 144 31.57 -9.13 -6.87
N PRO A 145 31.51 -8.37 -7.97
CA PRO A 145 30.58 -8.63 -9.06
C PRO A 145 31.00 -9.87 -9.86
N SER A 146 30.11 -10.86 -9.90
CA SER A 146 30.16 -11.90 -10.93
C SER A 146 29.11 -11.53 -11.99
N SER A 147 29.61 -11.38 -13.20
CA SER A 147 28.89 -11.02 -14.42
C SER A 147 27.83 -12.05 -14.81
N ALA A 148 26.58 -11.59 -15.07
CA ALA A 148 25.76 -12.12 -16.15
C ALA A 148 24.56 -11.21 -16.41
N SER A 149 24.53 -10.78 -17.59
CA SER A 149 23.67 -9.97 -18.44
C SER A 149 22.17 -10.29 -18.45
N SER A 150 21.44 -9.21 -18.69
CA SER A 150 20.39 -8.91 -19.67
C SER A 150 18.93 -9.10 -19.33
N SER A 151 18.25 -7.96 -19.45
CA SER A 151 17.03 -7.56 -20.20
C SER A 151 15.70 -8.08 -19.66
N ASP A 152 14.62 -7.35 -19.54
CA ASP A 152 14.02 -6.20 -20.16
C ASP A 152 12.91 -5.63 -19.28
N GLU A 153 12.83 -4.38 -19.24
CA GLU A 153 11.84 -3.36 -19.59
C GLU A 153 10.47 -3.43 -18.95
N SER A 154 10.19 -2.40 -18.17
CA SER A 154 9.13 -1.39 -18.27
C SER A 154 9.21 -0.52 -17.02
N GLY A 155 9.56 0.60 -16.99
CA GLY A 155 9.53 1.86 -17.62
C GLY A 155 9.49 2.88 -16.54
N GLY A 156 10.23 3.73 -16.32
CA GLY A 156 10.33 4.87 -15.39
C GLY A 156 11.78 5.00 -14.95
N ASN A 157 12.48 5.89 -15.64
CA ASN A 157 13.88 6.21 -15.41
C ASN A 157 14.04 6.74 -13.95
N LYS A 158 14.21 5.83 -12.99
CA LYS A 158 14.42 6.17 -11.59
C LYS A 158 15.73 6.91 -11.44
N LYS A 159 15.65 8.16 -11.00
CA LYS A 159 16.83 8.98 -10.76
C LYS A 159 17.31 8.76 -9.32
N TYR A 160 18.58 8.47 -9.16
CA TYR A 160 19.21 8.33 -7.85
C TYR A 160 20.22 9.44 -7.62
N GLY A 161 20.43 9.77 -6.36
CA GLY A 161 21.47 10.72 -5.97
C GLY A 161 22.16 10.31 -4.68
N THR A 162 23.41 10.66 -4.53
CA THR A 162 24.20 10.42 -3.32
C THR A 162 24.36 11.70 -2.53
N VAL A 163 24.12 11.65 -1.22
CA VAL A 163 24.32 12.79 -0.30
C VAL A 163 25.80 13.07 -0.16
N THR A 164 26.22 14.31 -0.41
CA THR A 164 27.63 14.76 -0.35
C THR A 164 27.96 15.50 0.95
N GLY A 165 26.97 16.03 1.65
CA GLY A 165 27.16 16.74 2.93
C GLY A 165 27.26 15.79 4.14
N GLY A 166 27.96 16.19 5.18
CA GLY A 166 28.18 15.38 6.39
C GLY A 166 26.90 14.98 7.12
N LYS A 167 26.00 15.96 7.37
CA LYS A 167 24.63 15.76 7.87
C LYS A 167 23.73 16.76 7.16
N VAL A 168 22.83 16.28 6.34
CA VAL A 168 21.92 17.12 5.54
C VAL A 168 20.50 16.93 6.00
N ASN A 169 19.81 18.04 6.31
CA ASN A 169 18.42 18.01 6.76
C ASN A 169 17.48 17.58 5.65
N VAL A 170 16.57 16.68 5.98
CA VAL A 170 15.41 16.34 5.17
C VAL A 170 14.18 17.02 5.76
N ARG A 171 13.45 17.75 4.94
CA ARG A 171 12.38 18.66 5.38
C ARG A 171 11.01 18.26 4.80
N LYS A 172 9.95 18.82 5.40
CA LYS A 172 8.56 18.61 4.95
C LYS A 172 8.27 19.22 3.56
N GLY A 173 9.02 20.25 3.16
CA GLY A 173 8.80 20.97 1.90
C GLY A 173 10.09 21.55 1.31
N PRO A 174 10.01 22.08 0.06
CA PRO A 174 11.14 22.59 -0.70
C PRO A 174 11.59 23.97 -0.21
N GLY A 175 12.18 24.04 0.96
CA GLY A 175 12.68 25.29 1.54
C GLY A 175 13.23 25.12 2.95
N THR A 176 14.07 26.08 3.37
CA THR A 176 14.69 26.09 4.72
C THR A 176 13.68 26.40 5.83
N ASN A 177 12.56 27.00 5.49
CA ASN A 177 11.49 27.36 6.43
C ASN A 177 10.61 26.16 6.85
N TYR A 178 10.71 25.03 6.13
CA TYR A 178 9.94 23.85 6.46
C TYR A 178 10.59 23.05 7.58
N LYS A 179 9.75 22.45 8.44
CA LYS A 179 10.19 21.59 9.54
C LYS A 179 11.07 20.45 9.03
N SER A 180 12.17 20.16 9.72
CA SER A 180 13.02 19.01 9.43
C SER A 180 12.41 17.74 10.01
N TYR A 181 12.40 16.66 9.21
CA TYR A 181 12.05 15.32 9.66
C TYR A 181 13.24 14.56 10.25
N GLY A 182 14.48 14.99 9.92
CA GLY A 182 15.72 14.36 10.36
C GLY A 182 16.86 14.71 9.42
N THR A 183 17.94 13.96 9.52
CA THR A 183 19.17 14.19 8.73
C THR A 183 19.60 12.92 8.00
N LEU A 184 20.24 13.09 6.84
CA LEU A 184 20.95 12.06 6.11
C LEU A 184 22.45 12.31 6.16
N SER A 185 23.22 11.24 6.29
CA SER A 185 24.68 11.29 6.33
C SER A 185 25.29 11.29 4.92
N LYS A 186 26.53 11.78 4.81
CA LYS A 186 27.32 11.69 3.57
C LYS A 186 27.42 10.25 3.09
N GLY A 187 27.25 10.04 1.80
CA GLY A 187 27.29 8.72 1.17
C GLY A 187 25.92 8.01 1.09
N THR A 188 24.89 8.54 1.76
CA THR A 188 23.54 7.95 1.66
C THR A 188 23.01 8.11 0.24
N GLN A 189 22.60 7.01 -0.38
CA GLN A 189 21.93 7.02 -1.67
C GLN A 189 20.42 7.22 -1.47
N VAL A 190 19.82 8.10 -2.25
CA VAL A 190 18.39 8.42 -2.20
C VAL A 190 17.76 8.33 -3.59
N GLU A 191 16.54 7.85 -3.65
CA GLU A 191 15.73 7.87 -4.86
C GLU A 191 15.07 9.24 -4.99
N ILE A 192 15.22 9.87 -6.15
CA ILE A 192 14.69 11.19 -6.46
C ILE A 192 13.37 11.00 -7.20
N LEU A 193 12.30 11.48 -6.59
CA LEU A 193 10.95 11.40 -7.14
C LEU A 193 10.61 12.64 -7.99
N ASP A 194 11.07 13.83 -7.55
CA ASP A 194 10.72 15.11 -8.18
C ASP A 194 11.75 16.19 -7.86
N LYS A 195 11.66 17.34 -8.55
CA LYS A 195 12.51 18.52 -8.31
C LYS A 195 11.65 19.78 -8.28
N SER A 196 11.82 20.58 -7.25
CA SER A 196 11.22 21.91 -7.12
C SER A 196 12.30 22.96 -6.81
N GLY A 197 12.60 23.80 -7.78
CA GLY A 197 13.67 24.79 -7.66
C GLY A 197 15.01 24.12 -7.33
N ASN A 198 15.62 24.51 -6.19
CA ASN A 198 16.88 23.94 -5.70
C ASN A 198 16.69 22.80 -4.68
N TRP A 199 15.55 22.10 -4.73
CA TRP A 199 15.21 21.02 -3.83
C TRP A 199 14.79 19.76 -4.59
N TYR A 200 15.25 18.60 -4.10
CA TYR A 200 14.80 17.30 -4.58
C TYR A 200 13.80 16.70 -3.60
N LYS A 201 12.69 16.20 -4.14
CA LYS A 201 11.76 15.32 -3.42
C LYS A 201 12.34 13.92 -3.46
N ILE A 202 12.56 13.34 -2.30
CA ILE A 202 13.20 12.02 -2.18
C ILE A 202 12.31 11.07 -1.40
N VAL A 203 12.52 9.78 -1.59
CA VAL A 203 11.94 8.76 -0.71
C VAL A 203 12.61 8.89 0.66
N TYR A 204 11.82 9.18 1.68
CA TYR A 204 12.28 9.33 3.06
C TYR A 204 11.26 8.75 4.05
N PRO A 205 11.48 7.53 4.57
CA PRO A 205 10.50 6.78 5.38
C PRO A 205 10.02 7.50 6.64
N LYS A 206 10.82 8.40 7.21
CA LYS A 206 10.47 9.20 8.38
C LYS A 206 9.68 10.47 8.04
N GLY A 207 9.46 10.74 6.76
CA GLY A 207 8.66 11.86 6.29
C GLY A 207 7.18 11.51 6.20
N GLU A 208 6.34 12.52 6.22
CA GLU A 208 4.90 12.38 6.00
C GLU A 208 4.64 11.81 4.59
N GLY A 209 3.90 10.70 4.50
CA GLY A 209 3.71 9.97 3.25
C GLY A 209 4.96 9.28 2.69
N GLY A 210 5.99 9.03 3.53
CA GLY A 210 7.22 8.36 3.11
C GLY A 210 8.15 9.20 2.24
N VAL A 211 7.95 10.52 2.19
CA VAL A 211 8.73 11.44 1.35
C VAL A 211 9.31 12.61 2.16
N GLY A 212 10.37 13.21 1.62
CA GLY A 212 10.98 14.40 2.20
C GLY A 212 11.68 15.23 1.14
N TRP A 213 12.08 16.43 1.51
CA TRP A 213 12.77 17.36 0.63
C TRP A 213 14.20 17.61 1.12
N ILE A 214 15.15 17.51 0.21
CA ILE A 214 16.57 17.74 0.46
C ILE A 214 17.11 18.77 -0.55
N SER A 215 18.05 19.63 -0.10
CA SER A 215 18.65 20.61 -1.02
C SER A 215 19.51 19.93 -2.07
N ALA A 216 19.31 20.35 -3.33
CA ALA A 216 20.05 19.83 -4.48
C ALA A 216 21.56 20.08 -4.38
N SER A 217 21.98 21.11 -3.64
CA SER A 217 23.40 21.43 -3.41
C SER A 217 24.17 20.33 -2.66
N TYR A 218 23.46 19.43 -1.98
CA TYR A 218 24.05 18.32 -1.23
C TYR A 218 23.77 16.95 -1.87
N ILE A 219 23.32 16.94 -3.13
CA ILE A 219 23.03 15.69 -3.86
C ILE A 219 23.87 15.65 -5.13
N LYS A 220 24.69 14.61 -5.28
CA LYS A 220 25.35 14.27 -6.54
C LYS A 220 24.46 13.24 -7.26
N LEU A 221 23.90 13.62 -8.42
CA LEU A 221 23.12 12.70 -9.22
C LEU A 221 24.01 11.55 -9.71
N THR A 222 23.50 10.34 -9.56
CA THR A 222 24.14 9.15 -10.12
C THR A 222 23.33 8.82 -11.38
N THR A 223 23.82 9.21 -12.55
CA THR A 223 23.33 8.70 -13.81
C THR A 223 23.98 7.34 -14.01
N SER A 224 23.21 6.29 -14.20
CA SER A 224 23.71 5.04 -14.75
C SER A 224 24.07 5.28 -16.23
N SER A 225 25.25 5.83 -16.49
CA SER A 225 25.79 5.81 -17.83
C SER A 225 26.42 4.44 -18.04
N SER A 226 25.81 3.61 -18.87
CA SER A 226 26.48 2.51 -19.53
C SER A 226 27.54 3.12 -20.44
N SER A 227 28.80 3.12 -20.02
CA SER A 227 29.92 3.34 -20.93
C SER A 227 30.26 2.00 -21.54
N SER A 228 29.91 1.84 -22.81
CA SER A 228 30.49 0.87 -23.71
C SER A 228 31.95 1.25 -24.00
N SER A 229 32.84 0.35 -23.76
CA SER A 229 34.10 0.19 -24.48
C SER A 229 34.45 -1.28 -24.54
#